data_cd749cf4b7d1a3ff1b697cec045c6af4
#
_entry.id   cd749cf4b7d1a3ff1b697cec045c6af4
#
_cell.length_a   1.000
_cell.length_b   1.000
_cell.length_c   1.000
_cell.angle_alpha   90.00
_cell.angle_beta   90.00
_cell.angle_gamma   90.00
#
_symmetry.space_group_name_H-M   'P 1'
#
loop_
_entity.id
_entity.type
_entity.pdbx_description
1 polymer ?
#
loop_
_entity_poly.entity_id
_entity_poly.type
_entity_poly.pdbx_seq_one_letter_code
_entity_poly.pdbx_strand_id
1 'polypeptide(L)'
;RIFAELYEVKDVSGQVEKYLKMLGLWDRRSDTTSTFSKGMKQKLAIARALLHEPRLLFLDEPTSGLDPEASHLVREFISELKREGRTIFLCTHNLDEADRLCDRVGVFKTRLLVLDSPAALRKSVFGRKVVFHLAEAKDCMVDGLLQLPFVQEAKRVDNKLIIQLDDPDKNNPEIVRYLVDAGVDVQFIGELRYSLEEVYLQLVKVA
;
A
#
# COMPACT_ATOMS: atom_id res chain seq x y z
N ARG A 1 -19.78 26.17 6.23
CA ARG A 1 -20.41 27.24 5.44
C ARG A 1 -19.41 28.35 5.12
N ILE A 2 -18.84 29.03 6.09
CA ILE A 2 -17.89 30.17 5.90
C ILE A 2 -16.82 29.88 4.82
N PHE A 3 -16.18 28.70 4.87
CA PHE A 3 -15.17 28.33 3.87
C PHE A 3 -15.77 28.07 2.49
N ALA A 4 -16.98 27.51 2.39
CA ALA A 4 -17.63 27.32 1.10
C ALA A 4 -18.01 28.66 0.45
N GLU A 5 -18.45 29.61 1.25
CA GLU A 5 -18.72 30.97 0.82
C GLU A 5 -17.44 31.69 0.41
N LEU A 6 -16.36 31.55 1.20
CA LEU A 6 -15.04 32.12 0.89
C LEU A 6 -14.45 31.59 -0.41
N TYR A 7 -14.70 30.33 -0.74
CA TYR A 7 -14.27 29.70 -1.99
C TYR A 7 -15.27 29.89 -3.14
N GLU A 8 -16.30 30.72 -2.95
CA GLU A 8 -17.32 31.04 -3.96
C GLU A 8 -18.01 29.79 -4.53
N VAL A 9 -18.26 28.80 -3.65
CA VAL A 9 -18.94 27.55 -4.03
C VAL A 9 -20.37 27.85 -4.40
N LYS A 10 -20.81 27.47 -5.61
CA LYS A 10 -22.15 27.80 -6.13
C LYS A 10 -23.28 27.17 -5.32
N ASP A 11 -23.13 25.89 -4.94
CA ASP A 11 -24.07 25.17 -4.07
C ASP A 11 -23.44 24.88 -2.71
N VAL A 12 -23.40 25.90 -1.88
CA VAL A 12 -22.83 25.81 -0.52
C VAL A 12 -23.52 24.73 0.32
N SER A 13 -24.84 24.63 0.24
CA SER A 13 -25.62 23.69 1.08
C SER A 13 -25.38 22.25 0.64
N GLY A 14 -25.48 21.97 -0.65
CA GLY A 14 -25.26 20.64 -1.20
C GLY A 14 -23.83 20.13 -1.00
N GLN A 15 -22.81 20.98 -1.21
CA GLN A 15 -21.41 20.60 -1.01
C GLN A 15 -21.09 20.32 0.46
N VAL A 16 -21.59 21.14 1.38
CA VAL A 16 -21.43 20.92 2.82
C VAL A 16 -22.10 19.60 3.23
N GLU A 17 -23.34 19.37 2.79
CA GLU A 17 -24.06 18.12 3.07
C GLU A 17 -23.32 16.90 2.51
N LYS A 18 -22.90 16.95 1.24
CA LYS A 18 -22.14 15.90 0.56
C LYS A 18 -20.94 15.45 1.40
N TYR A 19 -20.03 16.37 1.69
CA TYR A 19 -18.78 15.99 2.35
C TYR A 19 -18.93 15.67 3.83
N LEU A 20 -19.88 16.27 4.53
CA LEU A 20 -20.17 15.89 5.92
C LEU A 20 -20.80 14.49 5.99
N LYS A 21 -21.67 14.10 5.04
CA LYS A 21 -22.22 12.75 4.96
C LYS A 21 -21.14 11.72 4.64
N MET A 22 -20.32 11.97 3.63
CA MET A 22 -19.23 11.06 3.22
C MET A 22 -18.24 10.78 4.36
N LEU A 23 -18.02 11.76 5.23
CA LEU A 23 -17.09 11.64 6.36
C LEU A 23 -17.79 11.29 7.70
N GLY A 24 -19.08 10.97 7.66
CA GLY A 24 -19.84 10.55 8.85
C GLY A 24 -19.97 11.66 9.91
N LEU A 25 -20.07 12.93 9.47
CA LEU A 25 -20.22 14.09 10.36
C LEU A 25 -21.59 14.78 10.26
N TRP A 26 -22.48 14.31 9.39
CA TRP A 26 -23.74 14.99 9.11
C TRP A 26 -24.64 15.14 10.34
N ASP A 27 -24.73 14.12 11.17
CA ASP A 27 -25.59 14.13 12.37
C ASP A 27 -25.08 15.10 13.44
N ARG A 28 -23.80 15.47 13.34
CA ARG A 28 -23.14 16.41 14.24
C ARG A 28 -22.99 17.82 13.65
N ARG A 29 -23.66 18.12 12.52
CA ARG A 29 -23.53 19.39 11.76
C ARG A 29 -23.90 20.64 12.51
N SER A 30 -24.73 20.51 13.57
CA SER A 30 -25.18 21.62 14.43
C SER A 30 -24.33 21.77 15.69
N ASP A 31 -23.43 20.84 15.95
CA ASP A 31 -22.62 20.87 17.15
C ASP A 31 -21.46 21.86 17.00
N THR A 32 -21.01 22.39 18.13
CA THR A 32 -19.84 23.26 18.18
C THR A 32 -18.57 22.44 17.96
N THR A 33 -17.66 22.90 17.12
CA THR A 33 -16.40 22.19 16.83
C THR A 33 -15.47 22.00 18.04
N SER A 34 -15.70 22.78 19.11
CA SER A 34 -14.99 22.60 20.39
C SER A 34 -15.30 21.25 21.05
N THR A 35 -16.50 20.69 20.82
CA THR A 35 -16.93 19.37 21.35
C THR A 35 -16.46 18.20 20.51
N PHE A 36 -15.86 18.46 19.34
CA PHE A 36 -15.41 17.40 18.42
C PHE A 36 -14.17 16.68 18.97
N SER A 37 -14.18 15.36 18.83
CA SER A 37 -12.98 14.55 19.04
C SER A 37 -11.87 14.94 18.05
N LYS A 38 -10.64 14.51 18.32
CA LYS A 38 -9.50 14.72 17.40
C LYS A 38 -9.83 14.18 16.00
N GLY A 39 -10.42 12.97 15.92
CA GLY A 39 -10.83 12.36 14.66
C GLY A 39 -11.92 13.12 13.93
N MET A 40 -12.92 13.62 14.65
CA MET A 40 -13.95 14.46 14.05
C MET A 40 -13.39 15.78 13.51
N LYS A 41 -12.42 16.38 14.20
CA LYS A 41 -11.73 17.60 13.74
C LYS A 41 -10.92 17.32 12.46
N GLN A 42 -10.23 16.17 12.40
CA GLN A 42 -9.48 15.74 11.22
C GLN A 42 -10.41 15.53 10.01
N LYS A 43 -11.51 14.79 10.19
CA LYS A 43 -12.52 14.59 9.14
C LYS A 43 -13.12 15.91 8.68
N LEU A 44 -13.40 16.84 9.60
CA LEU A 44 -13.91 18.17 9.26
C LEU A 44 -12.87 18.99 8.47
N ALA A 45 -11.58 18.89 8.80
CA ALA A 45 -10.52 19.55 8.04
C ALA A 45 -10.43 19.02 6.61
N ILE A 46 -10.57 17.72 6.41
CA ILE A 46 -10.63 17.09 5.08
C ILE A 46 -11.88 17.58 4.33
N ALA A 47 -13.06 17.56 4.96
CA ALA A 47 -14.29 18.08 4.36
C ALA A 47 -14.12 19.52 3.87
N ARG A 48 -13.51 20.37 4.71
CA ARG A 48 -13.23 21.76 4.37
C ARG A 48 -12.34 21.92 3.14
N ALA A 49 -11.29 21.12 3.03
CA ALA A 49 -10.36 21.16 1.90
C ALA A 49 -11.02 20.77 0.56
N LEU A 50 -12.17 20.12 0.60
CA LEU A 50 -12.86 19.59 -0.57
C LEU A 50 -14.04 20.43 -1.05
N LEU A 51 -14.49 21.42 -0.27
CA LEU A 51 -15.68 22.21 -0.58
C LEU A 51 -15.67 22.85 -1.98
N HIS A 52 -14.50 23.24 -2.48
CA HIS A 52 -14.30 23.84 -3.79
C HIS A 52 -13.89 22.84 -4.88
N GLU A 53 -14.01 21.53 -4.60
CA GLU A 53 -13.72 20.42 -5.51
C GLU A 53 -12.35 20.50 -6.20
N PRO A 54 -11.25 20.59 -5.45
CA PRO A 54 -9.91 20.74 -6.03
C PRO A 54 -9.53 19.52 -6.87
N ARG A 55 -8.81 19.73 -7.97
CA ARG A 55 -8.22 18.65 -8.77
C ARG A 55 -6.96 18.07 -8.13
N LEU A 56 -6.26 18.86 -7.33
CA LEU A 56 -5.05 18.47 -6.59
C LEU A 56 -5.29 18.69 -5.10
N LEU A 57 -5.05 17.65 -4.31
CA LEU A 57 -5.23 17.63 -2.86
C LEU A 57 -3.93 17.23 -2.18
N PHE A 58 -3.51 18.00 -1.18
CA PHE A 58 -2.40 17.67 -0.29
C PHE A 58 -2.95 17.22 1.05
N LEU A 59 -2.59 16.01 1.45
CA LEU A 59 -2.98 15.40 2.72
C LEU A 59 -1.71 15.09 3.53
N ASP A 60 -1.62 15.68 4.71
CA ASP A 60 -0.54 15.43 5.64
C ASP A 60 -1.09 14.63 6.82
N GLU A 61 -0.58 13.39 6.96
CA GLU A 61 -0.96 12.45 8.02
C GLU A 61 -2.50 12.34 8.24
N PRO A 62 -3.30 12.04 7.19
CA PRO A 62 -4.76 12.16 7.26
C PRO A 62 -5.41 11.20 8.24
N THR A 63 -4.77 10.09 8.59
CA THR A 63 -5.27 9.08 9.53
C THR A 63 -4.57 9.11 10.89
N SER A 64 -3.62 10.01 11.08
CA SER A 64 -2.83 10.07 12.34
C SER A 64 -3.70 10.34 13.57
N GLY A 65 -3.60 9.43 14.55
CA GLY A 65 -4.32 9.55 15.81
C GLY A 65 -5.83 9.34 15.71
N LEU A 66 -6.30 8.71 14.63
CA LEU A 66 -7.64 8.20 14.49
C LEU A 66 -7.73 6.77 15.04
N ASP A 67 -8.93 6.41 15.51
CA ASP A 67 -9.25 5.02 15.78
C ASP A 67 -9.33 4.20 14.47
N PRO A 68 -9.32 2.86 14.53
CA PRO A 68 -9.32 2.02 13.33
C PRO A 68 -10.50 2.25 12.40
N GLU A 69 -11.70 2.51 12.95
CA GLU A 69 -12.92 2.73 12.17
C GLU A 69 -12.84 4.07 11.43
N ALA A 70 -12.48 5.15 12.13
CA ALA A 70 -12.29 6.46 11.53
C ALA A 70 -11.17 6.46 10.47
N SER A 71 -10.07 5.74 10.72
CA SER A 71 -8.97 5.57 9.77
C SER A 71 -9.42 4.83 8.51
N HIS A 72 -10.24 3.77 8.67
CA HIS A 72 -10.81 3.05 7.54
C HIS A 72 -11.67 3.94 6.67
N LEU A 73 -12.59 4.69 7.29
CA LEU A 73 -13.48 5.63 6.59
C LEU A 73 -12.69 6.68 5.79
N VAL A 74 -11.63 7.24 6.38
CA VAL A 74 -10.78 8.23 5.68
C VAL A 74 -10.04 7.59 4.51
N ARG A 75 -9.52 6.36 4.64
CA ARG A 75 -8.86 5.64 3.53
C ARG A 75 -9.83 5.34 2.39
N GLU A 76 -11.03 4.84 2.70
CA GLU A 76 -12.07 4.60 1.69
C GLU A 76 -12.42 5.89 0.94
N PHE A 77 -12.57 6.98 1.69
CA PHE A 77 -12.84 8.29 1.13
C PHE A 77 -11.71 8.78 0.20
N ILE A 78 -10.44 8.63 0.58
CA ILE A 78 -9.30 8.95 -0.28
C ILE A 78 -9.32 8.09 -1.55
N SER A 79 -9.64 6.80 -1.42
CA SER A 79 -9.77 5.88 -2.56
C SER A 79 -10.89 6.28 -3.51
N GLU A 80 -12.00 6.83 -3.00
CA GLU A 80 -13.10 7.34 -3.81
C GLU A 80 -12.70 8.59 -4.59
N LEU A 81 -12.05 9.56 -3.94
CA LEU A 81 -11.52 10.75 -4.60
C LEU A 81 -10.54 10.41 -5.73
N LYS A 82 -9.70 9.39 -5.51
CA LYS A 82 -8.79 8.86 -6.53
C LYS A 82 -9.57 8.29 -7.73
N ARG A 83 -10.63 7.50 -7.48
CA ARG A 83 -11.51 6.98 -8.53
C ARG A 83 -12.24 8.08 -9.32
N GLU A 84 -12.54 9.21 -8.68
CA GLU A 84 -13.06 10.40 -9.34
C GLU A 84 -12.02 11.12 -10.23
N GLY A 85 -10.77 10.63 -10.29
CA GLY A 85 -9.70 11.20 -11.12
C GLY A 85 -8.97 12.39 -10.48
N ARG A 86 -9.06 12.58 -9.18
CA ARG A 86 -8.31 13.62 -8.47
C ARG A 86 -6.86 13.20 -8.24
N THR A 87 -5.96 14.14 -8.32
CA THR A 87 -4.55 13.93 -7.94
C THR A 87 -4.40 14.19 -6.45
N ILE A 88 -3.85 13.21 -5.72
CA ILE A 88 -3.68 13.31 -4.28
C ILE A 88 -2.19 13.15 -3.95
N PHE A 89 -1.63 14.13 -3.27
CA PHE A 89 -0.30 14.07 -2.69
C PHE A 89 -0.45 13.75 -1.19
N LEU A 90 -0.05 12.53 -0.83
CA LEU A 90 -0.18 12.02 0.53
C LEU A 90 1.19 11.99 1.21
N CYS A 91 1.34 12.72 2.33
CA CYS A 91 2.47 12.56 3.24
C CYS A 91 2.02 11.66 4.39
N THR A 92 2.74 10.59 4.62
CA THR A 92 2.47 9.68 5.75
C THR A 92 3.72 8.93 6.16
N HIS A 93 3.82 8.60 7.44
CA HIS A 93 4.80 7.65 7.97
C HIS A 93 4.21 6.23 8.09
N ASN A 94 2.93 6.06 7.80
CA ASN A 94 2.26 4.77 7.78
C ASN A 94 2.48 4.10 6.40
N LEU A 95 3.44 3.19 6.34
CA LEU A 95 3.83 2.52 5.10
C LEU A 95 2.76 1.57 4.56
N ASP A 96 1.91 0.99 5.43
CA ASP A 96 0.75 0.21 4.99
C ASP A 96 -0.31 1.08 4.29
N GLU A 97 -0.48 2.31 4.76
CA GLU A 97 -1.37 3.28 4.13
C GLU A 97 -0.84 3.69 2.74
N ALA A 98 0.46 4.00 2.66
CA ALA A 98 1.10 4.31 1.40
C ALA A 98 0.99 3.16 0.39
N ASP A 99 1.17 1.92 0.85
CA ASP A 99 1.06 0.72 0.02
C ASP A 99 -0.33 0.52 -0.58
N ARG A 100 -1.37 0.80 0.22
CA ARG A 100 -2.77 0.59 -0.19
C ARG A 100 -3.33 1.71 -1.07
N LEU A 101 -2.92 2.96 -0.83
CA LEU A 101 -3.55 4.13 -1.44
C LEU A 101 -2.76 4.70 -2.62
N CYS A 102 -1.43 4.61 -2.59
CA CYS A 102 -0.58 5.32 -3.53
C CYS A 102 -0.27 4.50 -4.79
N ASP A 103 -0.35 5.14 -5.95
CA ASP A 103 0.15 4.56 -7.22
C ASP A 103 1.67 4.62 -7.30
N ARG A 104 2.25 5.66 -6.69
CA ARG A 104 3.69 5.87 -6.61
C ARG A 104 4.06 6.32 -5.21
N VAL A 105 5.18 5.83 -4.72
CA VAL A 105 5.73 6.16 -3.40
C VAL A 105 7.12 6.74 -3.58
N GLY A 106 7.33 7.93 -3.01
CA GLY A 106 8.62 8.56 -2.88
C GLY A 106 9.22 8.29 -1.51
N VAL A 107 10.38 7.67 -1.44
CA VAL A 107 11.14 7.51 -0.20
C VAL A 107 12.09 8.69 -0.04
N PHE A 108 11.92 9.41 1.06
CA PHE A 108 12.65 10.65 1.33
C PHE A 108 13.45 10.54 2.65
N LYS A 109 14.70 10.99 2.64
CA LYS A 109 15.54 11.12 3.85
C LYS A 109 15.96 12.59 3.99
N THR A 110 17.10 12.98 3.43
CA THR A 110 17.52 14.39 3.22
C THR A 110 17.28 14.82 1.77
N ARG A 111 17.12 13.84 0.90
CA ARG A 111 16.80 13.96 -0.53
C ARG A 111 15.83 12.86 -0.93
N LEU A 112 15.21 13.00 -2.07
CA LEU A 112 14.43 11.92 -2.66
C LEU A 112 15.38 10.79 -3.05
N LEU A 113 15.22 9.62 -2.45
CA LEU A 113 16.05 8.44 -2.71
C LEU A 113 15.54 7.68 -3.93
N VAL A 114 14.24 7.49 -3.99
CA VAL A 114 13.57 6.73 -5.07
C VAL A 114 12.12 7.20 -5.20
N LEU A 115 11.55 7.05 -6.38
CA LEU A 115 10.13 7.31 -6.66
C LEU A 115 9.62 6.29 -7.67
N ASP A 116 8.78 5.36 -7.22
CA ASP A 116 8.19 4.33 -8.09
C ASP A 116 6.90 3.77 -7.48
N SER A 117 6.25 2.83 -8.19
CA SER A 117 5.12 2.09 -7.64
C SER A 117 5.57 1.17 -6.49
N PRO A 118 4.70 0.86 -5.50
CA PRO A 118 5.01 -0.07 -4.44
C PRO A 118 5.55 -1.43 -4.93
N ALA A 119 4.97 -1.95 -6.01
CA ALA A 119 5.40 -3.21 -6.62
C ALA A 119 6.81 -3.12 -7.23
N ALA A 120 7.10 -2.04 -7.96
CA ALA A 120 8.42 -1.80 -8.55
C ALA A 120 9.50 -1.60 -7.49
N LEU A 121 9.17 -0.89 -6.39
CA LEU A 121 10.08 -0.72 -5.26
C LEU A 121 10.44 -2.06 -4.60
N ARG A 122 9.46 -2.95 -4.37
CA ARG A 122 9.74 -4.30 -3.85
C ARG A 122 10.64 -5.09 -4.79
N LYS A 123 10.31 -5.07 -6.08
CA LYS A 123 11.08 -5.79 -7.10
C LYS A 123 12.52 -5.28 -7.19
N SER A 124 12.75 -3.98 -7.13
CA SER A 124 14.09 -3.39 -7.24
C SER A 124 14.99 -3.71 -6.03
N VAL A 125 14.40 -3.84 -4.83
CA VAL A 125 15.14 -4.08 -3.58
C VAL A 125 15.36 -5.57 -3.32
N PHE A 126 14.34 -6.40 -3.55
CA PHE A 126 14.35 -7.81 -3.13
C PHE A 126 14.28 -8.82 -4.28
N GLY A 127 14.07 -8.36 -5.52
CA GLY A 127 13.72 -9.23 -6.63
C GLY A 127 12.32 -9.85 -6.49
N ARG A 128 12.00 -10.81 -7.35
CA ARG A 128 10.78 -11.63 -7.22
C ARG A 128 11.16 -12.97 -6.61
N LYS A 129 10.61 -13.27 -5.43
CA LYS A 129 10.85 -14.54 -4.73
C LYS A 129 9.57 -15.33 -4.61
N VAL A 130 9.67 -16.63 -4.87
CA VAL A 130 8.56 -17.59 -4.75
C VAL A 130 8.90 -18.60 -3.68
N VAL A 131 7.93 -18.94 -2.87
CA VAL A 131 8.03 -19.97 -1.83
C VAL A 131 7.25 -21.20 -2.28
N PHE A 132 7.92 -22.31 -2.37
CA PHE A 132 7.35 -23.63 -2.60
C PHE A 132 7.28 -24.36 -1.25
N HIS A 133 6.09 -24.68 -0.77
CA HIS A 133 5.88 -25.50 0.39
C HIS A 133 5.84 -26.96 -0.08
N LEU A 134 6.67 -27.78 0.51
CA LEU A 134 6.83 -29.20 0.13
C LEU A 134 6.44 -30.10 1.28
N ALA A 135 6.06 -31.35 1.00
CA ALA A 135 5.87 -32.36 2.04
C ALA A 135 7.20 -32.66 2.76
N GLU A 136 8.29 -32.74 2.00
CA GLU A 136 9.64 -32.89 2.49
C GLU A 136 10.62 -32.12 1.59
N ALA A 137 11.43 -31.24 2.15
CA ALA A 137 12.47 -30.51 1.40
C ALA A 137 13.86 -31.05 1.76
N LYS A 138 14.70 -31.31 0.74
CA LYS A 138 16.08 -31.77 0.88
C LYS A 138 17.07 -30.75 0.29
N ASP A 139 18.27 -30.68 0.87
CA ASP A 139 19.28 -29.70 0.41
C ASP A 139 19.73 -29.95 -1.03
N CYS A 140 19.78 -31.21 -1.48
CA CYS A 140 20.13 -31.55 -2.86
C CYS A 140 19.20 -30.92 -3.91
N MET A 141 17.97 -30.57 -3.54
CA MET A 141 17.03 -29.88 -4.45
C MET A 141 17.47 -28.46 -4.74
N VAL A 142 18.10 -27.79 -3.77
CA VAL A 142 18.64 -26.43 -3.93
C VAL A 142 19.72 -26.44 -5.00
N ASP A 143 20.62 -27.39 -4.95
CA ASP A 143 21.73 -27.50 -5.93
C ASP A 143 21.20 -27.73 -7.33
N GLY A 144 20.19 -28.59 -7.50
CA GLY A 144 19.56 -28.85 -8.79
C GLY A 144 18.79 -27.65 -9.33
N LEU A 145 18.08 -26.91 -8.46
CA LEU A 145 17.37 -25.69 -8.85
C LEU A 145 18.32 -24.58 -9.31
N LEU A 146 19.49 -24.45 -8.68
CA LEU A 146 20.52 -23.48 -9.06
C LEU A 146 21.15 -23.77 -10.45
N GLN A 147 20.97 -24.98 -11.02
CA GLN A 147 21.38 -25.28 -12.38
C GLN A 147 20.40 -24.75 -13.46
N LEU A 148 19.19 -24.37 -13.05
CA LEU A 148 18.20 -23.80 -13.97
C LEU A 148 18.57 -22.36 -14.32
N PRO A 149 18.62 -21.99 -15.62
CA PRO A 149 19.18 -20.72 -16.07
C PRO A 149 18.40 -19.47 -15.61
N PHE A 150 17.17 -19.65 -15.17
CA PHE A 150 16.29 -18.59 -14.71
C PHE A 150 16.20 -18.48 -13.17
N VAL A 151 16.94 -19.34 -12.44
CA VAL A 151 17.03 -19.31 -10.98
C VAL A 151 18.26 -18.51 -10.57
N GLN A 152 18.04 -17.40 -9.87
CA GLN A 152 19.12 -16.53 -9.40
C GLN A 152 19.60 -16.93 -8.00
N GLU A 153 18.67 -17.30 -7.13
CA GLU A 153 18.93 -17.72 -5.75
C GLU A 153 17.93 -18.81 -5.37
N ALA A 154 18.37 -19.82 -4.67
CA ALA A 154 17.51 -20.82 -4.05
C ALA A 154 18.03 -21.15 -2.66
N LYS A 155 17.11 -21.24 -1.69
CA LYS A 155 17.43 -21.67 -0.33
C LYS A 155 16.32 -22.49 0.27
N ARG A 156 16.69 -23.41 1.15
CA ARG A 156 15.76 -24.17 1.96
C ARG A 156 15.59 -23.54 3.34
N VAL A 157 14.35 -23.49 3.79
CA VAL A 157 13.97 -23.13 5.16
C VAL A 157 12.92 -24.15 5.59
N ASP A 158 13.25 -25.06 6.47
CA ASP A 158 12.40 -26.20 6.84
C ASP A 158 11.94 -26.99 5.60
N ASN A 159 10.62 -27.15 5.44
CA ASN A 159 9.98 -27.79 4.29
C ASN A 159 9.59 -26.80 3.18
N LYS A 160 10.32 -25.69 3.06
CA LYS A 160 10.07 -24.65 2.04
C LYS A 160 11.33 -24.41 1.23
N LEU A 161 11.14 -24.21 -0.06
CA LEU A 161 12.16 -23.66 -0.94
C LEU A 161 11.77 -22.22 -1.29
N ILE A 162 12.69 -21.30 -1.02
CA ILE A 162 12.55 -19.88 -1.39
C ILE A 162 13.45 -19.67 -2.59
N ILE A 163 12.86 -19.33 -3.73
CA ILE A 163 13.56 -19.26 -5.01
C ILE A 163 13.37 -17.86 -5.59
N GLN A 164 14.48 -17.21 -5.95
CA GLN A 164 14.44 -15.93 -6.66
C GLN A 164 14.47 -16.19 -8.17
N LEU A 165 13.50 -15.63 -8.87
CA LEU A 165 13.26 -15.84 -10.30
C LEU A 165 13.10 -14.49 -11.02
N ASP A 166 13.50 -14.46 -12.30
CA ASP A 166 13.25 -13.29 -13.16
C ASP A 166 11.77 -13.15 -13.48
N ASP A 167 11.12 -14.24 -13.85
CA ASP A 167 9.70 -14.29 -14.23
C ASP A 167 9.02 -15.53 -13.61
N PRO A 168 8.49 -15.40 -12.38
CA PRO A 168 7.77 -16.49 -11.71
C PRO A 168 6.58 -17.02 -12.51
N ASP A 169 5.85 -16.16 -13.19
CA ASP A 169 4.63 -16.58 -13.90
C ASP A 169 4.95 -17.55 -15.03
N LYS A 170 6.09 -17.33 -15.69
CA LYS A 170 6.58 -18.21 -16.78
C LYS A 170 7.30 -19.44 -16.23
N ASN A 171 8.10 -19.29 -15.18
CA ASN A 171 9.08 -20.29 -14.76
C ASN A 171 8.59 -21.22 -13.64
N ASN A 172 7.58 -20.84 -12.84
CA ASN A 172 7.00 -21.71 -11.84
C ASN A 172 6.57 -23.10 -12.36
N PRO A 173 5.93 -23.24 -13.52
CA PRO A 173 5.55 -24.56 -14.03
C PRO A 173 6.75 -25.50 -14.25
N GLU A 174 7.90 -24.96 -14.63
CA GLU A 174 9.11 -25.76 -14.84
C GLU A 174 9.72 -26.23 -13.51
N ILE A 175 9.73 -25.35 -12.50
CA ILE A 175 10.15 -25.71 -11.15
C ILE A 175 9.24 -26.79 -10.56
N VAL A 176 7.92 -26.66 -10.75
CA VAL A 176 6.97 -27.68 -10.28
C VAL A 176 7.26 -29.04 -10.91
N ARG A 177 7.47 -29.10 -12.24
CA ARG A 177 7.84 -30.36 -12.92
C ARG A 177 9.13 -30.94 -12.36
N TYR A 178 10.17 -30.13 -12.23
CA TYR A 178 11.43 -30.54 -11.62
C TYR A 178 11.26 -31.17 -10.23
N LEU A 179 10.46 -30.55 -9.36
CA LEU A 179 10.21 -31.05 -8.01
C LEU A 179 9.39 -32.35 -8.01
N VAL A 180 8.36 -32.44 -8.86
CA VAL A 180 7.52 -33.63 -9.00
C VAL A 180 8.34 -34.79 -9.59
N ASP A 181 9.17 -34.56 -10.59
CA ASP A 181 10.07 -35.56 -11.19
C ASP A 181 11.11 -36.06 -10.20
N ALA A 182 11.51 -35.19 -9.24
CA ALA A 182 12.36 -35.56 -8.09
C ALA A 182 11.59 -36.33 -6.98
N GLY A 183 10.31 -36.65 -7.19
CA GLY A 183 9.49 -37.42 -6.24
C GLY A 183 9.01 -36.61 -5.04
N VAL A 184 8.86 -35.30 -5.18
CA VAL A 184 8.46 -34.41 -4.08
C VAL A 184 7.05 -33.85 -4.31
N ASP A 185 6.21 -33.96 -3.29
CA ASP A 185 4.88 -33.38 -3.30
C ASP A 185 4.93 -31.89 -2.99
N VAL A 186 4.50 -31.06 -3.97
CA VAL A 186 4.32 -29.62 -3.81
C VAL A 186 2.95 -29.37 -3.20
N GLN A 187 2.91 -28.82 -1.99
CA GLN A 187 1.68 -28.56 -1.24
C GLN A 187 1.09 -27.19 -1.52
N PHE A 188 1.94 -26.17 -1.66
CA PHE A 188 1.53 -24.80 -1.89
C PHE A 188 2.64 -24.00 -2.57
N ILE A 189 2.24 -23.03 -3.41
CA ILE A 189 3.15 -22.09 -4.07
C ILE A 189 2.62 -20.67 -3.82
N GLY A 190 3.47 -19.79 -3.36
CA GLY A 190 3.10 -18.39 -3.14
C GLY A 190 4.27 -17.43 -3.38
N GLU A 191 3.95 -16.22 -3.81
CA GLU A 191 4.95 -15.17 -3.93
C GLU A 191 5.33 -14.64 -2.54
N LEU A 192 6.61 -14.51 -2.24
CA LEU A 192 7.09 -13.88 -1.02
C LEU A 192 6.94 -12.36 -1.17
N ARG A 193 5.95 -11.82 -0.48
CA ARG A 193 5.65 -10.39 -0.52
C ARG A 193 6.35 -9.69 0.65
N TYR A 194 7.26 -8.81 0.33
CA TYR A 194 7.86 -7.90 1.29
C TYR A 194 6.93 -6.70 1.54
N SER A 195 6.94 -6.18 2.76
CA SER A 195 6.24 -4.94 3.10
C SER A 195 6.99 -3.72 2.56
N LEU A 196 6.31 -2.59 2.42
CA LEU A 196 6.99 -1.32 2.14
C LEU A 196 7.91 -0.89 3.30
N GLU A 197 7.67 -1.36 4.51
CA GLU A 197 8.55 -1.13 5.65
C GLU A 197 9.92 -1.79 5.45
N GLU A 198 9.94 -3.05 5.02
CA GLU A 198 11.20 -3.75 4.71
C GLU A 198 11.96 -3.06 3.57
N VAL A 199 11.23 -2.61 2.53
CA VAL A 199 11.81 -1.82 1.42
C VAL A 199 12.42 -0.52 1.95
N TYR A 200 11.68 0.23 2.74
CA TYR A 200 12.13 1.48 3.34
C TYR A 200 13.40 1.29 4.18
N LEU A 201 13.38 0.31 5.09
CA LEU A 201 14.53 0.02 5.94
C LEU A 201 15.78 -0.33 5.15
N GLN A 202 15.63 -1.05 4.03
CA GLN A 202 16.76 -1.41 3.18
C GLN A 202 17.30 -0.19 2.41
N LEU A 203 16.42 0.66 1.87
CA LEU A 203 16.82 1.85 1.12
C LEU A 203 17.53 2.88 2.02
N VAL A 204 17.06 3.05 3.25
CA VAL A 204 17.63 4.04 4.18
C VAL A 204 18.96 3.58 4.79
N LYS A 205 19.20 2.25 4.88
CA LYS A 205 20.50 1.71 5.34
C LYS A 205 21.63 1.95 4.34
N VAL A 206 21.31 1.97 3.04
CA VAL A 206 22.29 2.10 1.96
C VAL A 206 22.55 3.57 1.59
N ALA A 207 21.66 4.49 1.96
CA ALA A 207 21.72 5.93 1.67
C ALA A 207 22.35 6.74 2.81
#